data_fa48a89524f51a58cddc10d390c3d94c
#
_entry.id   fa48a89524f51a58cddc10d390c3d94c
#
_cell.length_a   1.000
_cell.length_b   1.000
_cell.length_c   1.000
_cell.angle_alpha   90.00
_cell.angle_beta   90.00
_cell.angle_gamma   90.00
#
_symmetry.space_group_name_H-M   'P 1'
#
loop_
_entity.id
_entity.type
_entity.pdbx_description
1 polymer ?
#
loop_
_entity_poly.entity_id
_entity_poly.type
_entity_poly.pdbx_seq_one_letter_code
_entity_poly.pdbx_strand_id
1 'polypeptide(L)'
;MKKIFVLSALLILSFWQTDVKAQCPVSGWASESGGVTGGGNAAPTVVTTHAALRAAVNNAAVKVIHVSGTIIFPAAGRLTLNNQTGKSIIGLAGARLVSTDLTSGGSGIMTLKSSSNILIKNITFEGPGAYDTDGNDNLTIDLCTRVWIDHCTFEDGMDGNLDIKNASDLISVTWTKFQYLKPAIPGGPGGSNDHRFSSLFGSGDDATQDDGKLRITMQYCWWGAGVRERMPRVRFGKVHLLNNYFSSANNNYCIYAGYKADLLIEGNYFENVKNPIRLESGRFTAAQSVDNFFANVSGTTAGSGTAFVPPYTVNKIPTQDVKQAVMAGAGAVLLQPTDCLFLATGEVDSKVKSEAKFYPNPASEKISLKVFSNENNAPVQITVTDFTGKKEGVVYRGTLKKGDNTISGISIKNLSKGVKLFEVKTNDKSSVQKVIVK
;
A
#
# COMPACT_ATOMS: atom_id res chain seq x y z
N MET A 1 -15.09 -77.52 -1.16
CA MET A 1 -14.99 -76.32 -1.98
C MET A 1 -15.20 -75.12 -1.06
N LYS A 2 -14.08 -74.44 -0.63
CA LYS A 2 -14.13 -73.26 0.21
C LYS A 2 -14.04 -72.00 -0.72
N LYS A 3 -15.07 -71.22 -0.74
CA LYS A 3 -15.08 -69.94 -1.45
C LYS A 3 -14.37 -68.88 -0.59
N ILE A 4 -13.28 -68.31 -1.13
CA ILE A 4 -12.54 -67.16 -0.54
C ILE A 4 -13.18 -65.93 -1.09
N PHE A 5 -13.75 -65.08 -0.21
CA PHE A 5 -14.17 -63.72 -0.55
C PHE A 5 -12.96 -62.77 -0.35
N VAL A 6 -12.51 -62.18 -1.43
CA VAL A 6 -11.52 -61.10 -1.39
C VAL A 6 -12.27 -59.77 -1.26
N LEU A 7 -12.12 -59.13 -0.12
CA LEU A 7 -12.68 -57.78 0.15
C LEU A 7 -11.65 -56.75 -0.28
N SER A 8 -11.88 -56.10 -1.42
CA SER A 8 -11.06 -54.97 -1.90
C SER A 8 -11.46 -53.71 -1.14
N ALA A 9 -10.61 -53.26 -0.22
CA ALA A 9 -10.74 -51.99 0.43
C ALA A 9 -10.25 -50.89 -0.52
N LEU A 10 -11.17 -50.05 -1.03
CA LEU A 10 -10.86 -48.83 -1.79
C LEU A 10 -10.43 -47.75 -0.81
N LEU A 11 -9.13 -47.45 -0.77
CA LEU A 11 -8.60 -46.30 -0.03
C LEU A 11 -8.92 -45.02 -0.84
N ILE A 12 -9.92 -44.25 -0.40
CA ILE A 12 -10.18 -42.90 -0.92
C ILE A 12 -9.17 -41.98 -0.27
N LEU A 13 -8.08 -41.68 -0.97
CA LEU A 13 -7.20 -40.57 -0.61
C LEU A 13 -7.93 -39.24 -0.94
N SER A 14 -8.53 -38.66 0.08
CA SER A 14 -8.98 -37.25 0.00
C SER A 14 -7.75 -36.35 -0.04
N PHE A 15 -7.37 -35.88 -1.24
CA PHE A 15 -6.45 -34.78 -1.38
C PHE A 15 -7.14 -33.52 -0.84
N TRP A 16 -6.74 -33.10 0.32
CA TRP A 16 -7.01 -31.74 0.79
C TRP A 16 -6.18 -30.80 -0.08
N GLN A 17 -6.81 -30.24 -1.10
CA GLN A 17 -6.24 -29.07 -1.77
C GLN A 17 -6.27 -27.92 -0.76
N THR A 18 -5.13 -27.63 -0.16
CA THR A 18 -4.92 -26.35 0.50
C THR A 18 -4.88 -25.30 -0.60
N ASP A 19 -5.96 -24.52 -0.74
CA ASP A 19 -5.93 -23.30 -1.52
C ASP A 19 -4.81 -22.40 -0.97
N VAL A 20 -3.66 -22.43 -1.61
CA VAL A 20 -2.59 -21.47 -1.38
C VAL A 20 -3.11 -20.14 -1.91
N LYS A 21 -3.78 -19.37 -1.06
CA LYS A 21 -4.16 -18.00 -1.38
C LYS A 21 -2.86 -17.23 -1.60
N ALA A 22 -2.67 -16.73 -2.82
CA ALA A 22 -1.50 -15.96 -3.18
C ALA A 22 -1.43 -14.71 -2.29
N GLN A 23 -0.57 -14.74 -1.29
CA GLN A 23 -0.21 -13.56 -0.52
C GLN A 23 0.74 -12.73 -1.39
N CYS A 24 0.48 -11.43 -1.53
CA CYS A 24 1.41 -10.55 -2.22
C CYS A 24 2.80 -10.67 -1.60
N PRO A 25 3.84 -10.90 -2.38
CA PRO A 25 5.18 -11.03 -1.81
C PRO A 25 5.61 -9.70 -1.19
N VAL A 26 6.12 -9.77 0.03
CA VAL A 26 6.76 -8.62 0.66
C VAL A 26 8.01 -8.22 -0.14
N SER A 27 8.23 -6.93 -0.33
CA SER A 27 9.39 -6.38 -1.05
C SER A 27 10.19 -5.43 -0.16
N GLY A 28 11.39 -5.09 -0.61
CA GLY A 28 12.24 -4.14 0.09
C GLY A 28 12.83 -4.70 1.39
N TRP A 29 13.22 -3.82 2.31
CA TRP A 29 13.86 -4.21 3.55
C TRP A 29 13.02 -5.16 4.42
N ALA A 30 11.69 -5.09 4.34
CA ALA A 30 10.83 -6.01 5.09
C ALA A 30 10.85 -7.45 4.55
N SER A 31 11.46 -7.72 3.39
CA SER A 31 11.68 -9.09 2.89
C SER A 31 12.90 -9.75 3.49
N GLU A 32 13.80 -8.98 4.12
CA GLU A 32 15.03 -9.48 4.72
C GLU A 32 14.79 -10.21 6.07
N SER A 33 15.79 -10.99 6.48
CA SER A 33 15.81 -11.71 7.76
C SER A 33 14.54 -12.56 8.01
N GLY A 34 14.10 -13.27 6.99
CA GLY A 34 12.92 -14.15 7.03
C GLY A 34 11.60 -13.48 6.66
N GLY A 35 11.64 -12.20 6.29
CA GLY A 35 10.49 -11.48 5.77
C GLY A 35 9.41 -11.16 6.80
N VAL A 36 8.32 -10.55 6.32
CA VAL A 36 7.11 -10.30 7.09
C VAL A 36 6.01 -11.25 6.67
N THR A 37 5.52 -12.05 7.61
CA THR A 37 4.38 -12.97 7.44
C THR A 37 3.15 -12.53 8.23
N GLY A 38 3.31 -11.56 9.12
CA GLY A 38 2.25 -11.12 10.03
C GLY A 38 1.67 -12.28 10.83
N GLY A 39 0.34 -12.36 10.92
CA GLY A 39 -0.40 -13.43 11.57
C GLY A 39 -0.51 -14.73 10.77
N GLY A 40 0.12 -14.80 9.59
CA GLY A 40 0.04 -15.97 8.70
C GLY A 40 -1.40 -16.30 8.31
N ASN A 41 -1.72 -17.60 8.34
CA ASN A 41 -3.04 -18.14 7.96
C ASN A 41 -4.00 -18.28 9.15
N ALA A 42 -3.76 -17.61 10.28
CA ALA A 42 -4.66 -17.68 11.42
C ALA A 42 -6.05 -17.16 11.05
N ALA A 43 -7.09 -17.76 11.63
CA ALA A 43 -8.46 -17.31 11.43
C ALA A 43 -8.62 -15.83 11.86
N PRO A 44 -9.23 -14.97 11.04
CA PRO A 44 -9.36 -13.56 11.36
C PRO A 44 -10.42 -13.29 12.42
N THR A 45 -10.12 -12.33 13.31
CA THR A 45 -11.13 -11.70 14.17
C THR A 45 -11.62 -10.43 13.48
N VAL A 46 -12.89 -10.38 13.11
CA VAL A 46 -13.50 -9.20 12.48
C VAL A 46 -13.90 -8.19 13.56
N VAL A 47 -13.52 -6.93 13.38
CA VAL A 47 -13.81 -5.84 14.33
C VAL A 47 -14.48 -4.67 13.60
N THR A 48 -15.52 -4.09 14.24
CA THR A 48 -16.31 -2.98 13.70
C THR A 48 -16.39 -1.79 14.68
N THR A 49 -15.82 -1.93 15.88
CA THR A 49 -15.85 -0.89 16.91
C THR A 49 -14.46 -0.68 17.51
N HIS A 50 -14.21 0.52 18.05
CA HIS A 50 -12.97 0.84 18.75
C HIS A 50 -12.66 -0.12 19.92
N ALA A 51 -13.68 -0.47 20.71
CA ALA A 51 -13.50 -1.39 21.85
C ALA A 51 -13.08 -2.79 21.39
N ALA A 52 -13.71 -3.32 20.32
CA ALA A 52 -13.35 -4.61 19.74
C ALA A 52 -11.93 -4.59 19.12
N LEU A 53 -11.58 -3.50 18.41
CA LEU A 53 -10.25 -3.33 17.85
C LEU A 53 -9.18 -3.25 18.98
N ARG A 54 -9.43 -2.47 20.04
CA ARG A 54 -8.55 -2.38 21.20
C ARG A 54 -8.34 -3.75 21.86
N ALA A 55 -9.43 -4.50 22.08
CA ALA A 55 -9.35 -5.84 22.66
C ALA A 55 -8.51 -6.79 21.78
N ALA A 56 -8.72 -6.78 20.45
CA ALA A 56 -7.99 -7.62 19.50
C ALA A 56 -6.50 -7.22 19.38
N VAL A 57 -6.20 -5.92 19.38
CA VAL A 57 -4.82 -5.39 19.33
C VAL A 57 -4.06 -5.80 20.58
N ASN A 58 -4.68 -5.74 21.76
CA ASN A 58 -4.03 -6.07 23.04
C ASN A 58 -3.91 -7.59 23.28
N ASN A 59 -4.69 -8.41 22.59
CA ASN A 59 -4.67 -9.86 22.78
C ASN A 59 -3.62 -10.51 21.86
N ALA A 60 -2.53 -11.01 22.44
CA ALA A 60 -1.45 -11.67 21.69
C ALA A 60 -1.88 -12.97 20.97
N ALA A 61 -2.97 -13.62 21.39
CA ALA A 61 -3.53 -14.80 20.75
C ALA A 61 -4.27 -14.46 19.44
N VAL A 62 -4.80 -13.24 19.28
CA VAL A 62 -5.42 -12.78 18.04
C VAL A 62 -4.32 -12.40 17.06
N LYS A 63 -4.08 -13.25 16.08
CA LYS A 63 -2.99 -13.06 15.09
C LYS A 63 -3.42 -12.26 13.85
N VAL A 64 -4.67 -12.40 13.43
CA VAL A 64 -5.22 -11.69 12.26
C VAL A 64 -6.45 -10.92 12.68
N ILE A 65 -6.44 -9.61 12.42
CA ILE A 65 -7.55 -8.69 12.70
C ILE A 65 -8.05 -8.16 11.35
N HIS A 66 -9.33 -8.35 11.07
CA HIS A 66 -10.01 -7.73 9.93
C HIS A 66 -10.82 -6.52 10.41
N VAL A 67 -10.42 -5.33 9.98
CA VAL A 67 -11.16 -4.09 10.23
C VAL A 67 -12.28 -3.96 9.20
N SER A 68 -13.52 -3.81 9.64
CA SER A 68 -14.69 -3.67 8.76
C SER A 68 -15.41 -2.34 9.00
N GLY A 69 -15.57 -1.56 7.93
CA GLY A 69 -16.22 -0.26 7.96
C GLY A 69 -15.39 0.83 8.65
N THR A 70 -16.05 1.90 9.06
CA THR A 70 -15.43 3.04 9.73
C THR A 70 -15.47 2.87 11.24
N ILE A 71 -14.30 2.91 11.88
CA ILE A 71 -14.16 2.90 13.34
C ILE A 71 -13.73 4.29 13.81
N ILE A 72 -14.63 4.97 14.55
CA ILE A 72 -14.35 6.28 15.14
C ILE A 72 -13.71 6.07 16.51
N PHE A 73 -12.59 6.75 16.74
CA PHE A 73 -11.84 6.71 17.98
C PHE A 73 -12.43 7.71 18.98
N PRO A 74 -12.68 7.33 20.23
CA PRO A 74 -13.05 8.28 21.26
C PRO A 74 -11.87 9.20 21.61
N ALA A 75 -12.12 10.27 22.33
CA ALA A 75 -11.06 11.13 22.88
C ALA A 75 -10.05 10.28 23.67
N ALA A 76 -8.75 10.55 23.47
CA ALA A 76 -7.64 9.76 24.01
C ALA A 76 -7.71 8.25 23.65
N GLY A 77 -8.33 7.94 22.53
CA GLY A 77 -8.58 6.56 22.09
C GLY A 77 -7.42 5.88 21.40
N ARG A 78 -6.28 6.55 21.21
CA ARG A 78 -5.10 5.98 20.53
C ARG A 78 -4.75 4.58 21.02
N LEU A 79 -4.43 3.67 20.10
CA LEU A 79 -4.09 2.29 20.41
C LEU A 79 -2.57 2.10 20.42
N THR A 80 -2.09 1.20 21.29
CA THR A 80 -0.69 0.76 21.26
C THR A 80 -0.64 -0.76 21.12
N LEU A 81 -0.05 -1.24 20.02
CA LEU A 81 0.33 -2.64 19.86
C LEU A 81 1.74 -2.78 20.43
N ASN A 82 1.86 -3.42 21.60
CA ASN A 82 3.11 -3.44 22.37
C ASN A 82 3.60 -4.87 22.65
N ASN A 83 4.91 -5.08 22.48
CA ASN A 83 5.59 -6.35 22.79
C ASN A 83 4.95 -7.58 22.12
N GLN A 84 4.58 -7.46 20.85
CA GLN A 84 3.94 -8.54 20.11
C GLN A 84 4.71 -8.91 18.85
N THR A 85 4.53 -10.15 18.41
CA THR A 85 5.10 -10.67 17.18
C THR A 85 4.09 -11.46 16.37
N GLY A 86 4.21 -11.36 15.04
CA GLY A 86 3.38 -12.12 14.12
C GLY A 86 1.91 -11.70 14.17
N LYS A 87 1.60 -10.44 13.83
CA LYS A 87 0.22 -9.94 13.79
C LYS A 87 -0.07 -9.22 12.47
N SER A 88 -1.26 -9.46 11.94
CA SER A 88 -1.81 -8.75 10.78
C SER A 88 -3.02 -7.92 11.17
N ILE A 89 -3.06 -6.65 10.72
CA ILE A 89 -4.22 -5.77 10.82
C ILE A 89 -4.60 -5.38 9.40
N ILE A 90 -5.72 -5.89 8.91
CA ILE A 90 -6.09 -5.83 7.49
C ILE A 90 -7.47 -5.22 7.37
N GLY A 91 -7.60 -4.17 6.56
CA GLY A 91 -8.88 -3.57 6.23
C GLY A 91 -9.65 -4.39 5.20
N LEU A 92 -10.91 -4.64 5.46
CA LEU A 92 -11.87 -5.01 4.41
C LEU A 92 -12.16 -3.79 3.53
N ALA A 93 -12.87 -3.97 2.43
CA ALA A 93 -13.18 -2.88 1.51
C ALA A 93 -13.76 -1.66 2.26
N GLY A 94 -13.13 -0.49 2.07
CA GLY A 94 -13.55 0.77 2.70
C GLY A 94 -13.26 0.91 4.19
N ALA A 95 -12.38 0.09 4.77
CA ALA A 95 -11.99 0.17 6.18
C ALA A 95 -11.30 1.50 6.51
N ARG A 96 -11.79 2.18 7.57
CA ARG A 96 -11.25 3.47 8.05
C ARG A 96 -11.10 3.48 9.55
N LEU A 97 -10.01 4.05 10.04
CA LEU A 97 -9.77 4.38 11.45
C LEU A 97 -9.72 5.91 11.55
N VAL A 98 -10.64 6.51 12.28
CA VAL A 98 -10.83 7.97 12.31
C VAL A 98 -10.64 8.50 13.72
N SER A 99 -9.71 9.45 13.90
CA SER A 99 -9.53 10.22 15.12
C SER A 99 -9.89 11.69 14.89
N THR A 100 -10.60 12.28 15.82
CA THR A 100 -10.93 13.73 15.81
C THR A 100 -10.27 14.47 16.98
N ASP A 101 -9.39 13.82 17.73
CA ASP A 101 -8.74 14.39 18.92
C ASP A 101 -7.57 15.30 18.51
N LEU A 102 -7.68 16.57 18.85
CA LEU A 102 -6.66 17.61 18.60
C LEU A 102 -5.74 17.85 19.83
N THR A 103 -5.85 17.06 20.87
CA THR A 103 -4.97 17.22 22.04
C THR A 103 -3.61 16.54 21.80
N SER A 104 -2.52 17.14 22.28
CA SER A 104 -1.17 16.57 22.15
C SER A 104 -1.11 15.11 22.65
N GLY A 105 -1.65 14.81 23.83
CA GLY A 105 -1.62 13.47 24.40
C GLY A 105 -2.60 12.46 23.78
N GLY A 106 -3.73 12.93 23.25
CA GLY A 106 -4.81 12.08 22.75
C GLY A 106 -4.83 11.88 21.24
N SER A 107 -4.12 12.70 20.50
CA SER A 107 -4.04 12.64 19.03
C SER A 107 -3.36 11.35 18.52
N GLY A 108 -3.45 11.15 17.22
CA GLY A 108 -2.95 9.94 16.56
C GLY A 108 -3.91 8.76 16.67
N ILE A 109 -3.63 7.70 15.94
CA ILE A 109 -4.50 6.52 15.84
C ILE A 109 -3.83 5.30 16.45
N MET A 110 -2.60 4.99 16.05
CA MET A 110 -1.93 3.77 16.50
C MET A 110 -0.42 3.96 16.70
N THR A 111 0.11 3.32 17.72
CA THR A 111 1.56 3.12 17.90
C THR A 111 1.86 1.62 17.86
N LEU A 112 2.80 1.22 17.01
CA LEU A 112 3.48 -0.07 17.13
C LEU A 112 4.70 0.15 18.00
N LYS A 113 4.84 -0.61 19.10
CA LYS A 113 5.95 -0.46 20.03
C LYS A 113 6.59 -1.81 20.35
N SER A 114 7.93 -1.87 20.32
CA SER A 114 8.70 -3.06 20.74
C SER A 114 8.18 -4.36 20.13
N SER A 115 7.74 -4.31 18.87
CA SER A 115 7.03 -5.41 18.19
C SER A 115 7.73 -5.84 16.90
N SER A 116 7.44 -7.02 16.41
CA SER A 116 8.09 -7.55 15.21
C SER A 116 7.16 -8.38 14.34
N ASN A 117 7.51 -8.50 13.05
CA ASN A 117 6.73 -9.27 12.09
C ASN A 117 5.26 -8.83 12.03
N ILE A 118 5.05 -7.53 11.79
CA ILE A 118 3.73 -6.90 11.76
C ILE A 118 3.36 -6.53 10.33
N LEU A 119 2.15 -6.90 9.90
CA LEU A 119 1.54 -6.50 8.64
C LEU A 119 0.37 -5.57 8.91
N ILE A 120 0.38 -4.39 8.28
CA ILE A 120 -0.79 -3.50 8.19
C ILE A 120 -1.14 -3.31 6.72
N LYS A 121 -2.39 -3.62 6.35
CA LYS A 121 -2.80 -3.59 4.95
C LYS A 121 -4.19 -3.02 4.76
N ASN A 122 -4.38 -2.23 3.68
CA ASN A 122 -5.68 -1.80 3.17
C ASN A 122 -6.54 -1.01 4.16
N ILE A 123 -5.93 -0.11 4.94
CA ILE A 123 -6.64 0.72 5.93
C ILE A 123 -6.43 2.19 5.62
N THR A 124 -7.49 2.99 5.69
CA THR A 124 -7.38 4.44 5.75
C THR A 124 -7.26 4.88 7.21
N PHE A 125 -6.18 5.60 7.52
CA PHE A 125 -5.95 6.30 8.78
C PHE A 125 -6.28 7.78 8.58
N GLU A 126 -7.32 8.28 9.21
CA GLU A 126 -7.78 9.66 9.11
C GLU A 126 -7.62 10.38 10.44
N GLY A 127 -6.76 11.39 10.47
CA GLY A 127 -6.56 12.25 11.61
C GLY A 127 -7.51 13.46 11.65
N PRO A 128 -7.41 14.30 12.69
CA PRO A 128 -8.28 15.47 12.89
C PRO A 128 -7.94 16.66 11.98
N GLY A 129 -6.81 16.65 11.31
CA GLY A 129 -6.20 17.78 10.61
C GLY A 129 -4.93 18.26 11.29
N ALA A 130 -4.03 18.84 10.52
CA ALA A 130 -2.71 19.24 11.00
C ALA A 130 -2.81 20.42 11.98
N TYR A 131 -2.27 20.23 13.20
CA TYR A 131 -2.18 21.25 14.25
C TYR A 131 -0.89 21.05 15.04
N ASP A 132 0.00 22.02 15.02
CA ASP A 132 1.36 21.94 15.57
C ASP A 132 1.38 22.02 17.10
N THR A 133 1.21 20.90 17.78
CA THR A 133 1.19 20.81 19.26
C THR A 133 2.22 19.84 19.84
N ASP A 134 3.18 19.35 19.04
CA ASP A 134 4.04 18.21 19.44
C ASP A 134 3.17 16.99 19.85
N GLY A 135 2.25 16.63 18.97
CA GLY A 135 1.26 15.58 19.19
C GLY A 135 1.71 14.20 18.73
N ASN A 136 0.74 13.40 18.23
CA ASN A 136 1.03 12.07 17.74
C ASN A 136 0.61 11.95 16.27
N ASP A 137 1.36 11.13 15.53
CA ASP A 137 1.08 10.77 14.15
C ASP A 137 -0.11 9.81 14.03
N ASN A 138 -0.67 9.71 12.84
CA ASN A 138 -1.67 8.68 12.55
C ASN A 138 -1.13 7.28 12.86
N LEU A 139 0.12 7.00 12.50
CA LEU A 139 0.82 5.77 12.87
C LEU A 139 2.27 6.08 13.25
N THR A 140 2.68 5.66 14.45
CA THR A 140 4.08 5.70 14.90
C THR A 140 4.63 4.28 15.02
N ILE A 141 5.84 4.04 14.47
CA ILE A 141 6.59 2.78 14.60
C ILE A 141 7.80 3.05 15.48
N ASP A 142 7.80 2.46 16.68
CA ASP A 142 8.76 2.72 17.76
C ASP A 142 9.40 1.40 18.22
N LEU A 143 10.71 1.26 18.06
CA LEU A 143 11.49 0.07 18.45
C LEU A 143 10.91 -1.24 17.84
N CYS A 144 10.51 -1.21 16.58
CA CYS A 144 9.93 -2.36 15.89
C CYS A 144 10.87 -2.89 14.81
N THR A 145 10.75 -4.16 14.48
CA THR A 145 11.50 -4.75 13.36
C THR A 145 10.62 -5.65 12.50
N ARG A 146 10.91 -5.68 11.18
CA ARG A 146 10.11 -6.41 10.20
C ARG A 146 8.64 -5.99 10.24
N VAL A 147 8.40 -4.78 9.75
CA VAL A 147 7.04 -4.22 9.59
C VAL A 147 6.79 -3.98 8.11
N TRP A 148 5.63 -4.40 7.65
CA TRP A 148 5.18 -4.12 6.30
C TRP A 148 3.83 -3.39 6.34
N ILE A 149 3.83 -2.17 5.76
CA ILE A 149 2.63 -1.37 5.53
C ILE A 149 2.34 -1.42 4.03
N ASP A 150 1.16 -1.90 3.65
CA ASP A 150 0.82 -2.12 2.26
C ASP A 150 -0.58 -1.61 1.92
N HIS A 151 -0.72 -0.91 0.80
CA HIS A 151 -2.01 -0.38 0.33
C HIS A 151 -2.78 0.38 1.41
N CYS A 152 -2.12 1.23 2.20
CA CYS A 152 -2.76 2.08 3.18
C CYS A 152 -2.95 3.51 2.66
N THR A 153 -3.89 4.24 3.24
CA THR A 153 -4.04 5.69 3.07
C THR A 153 -3.83 6.35 4.41
N PHE A 154 -2.94 7.32 4.47
CA PHE A 154 -2.75 8.19 5.63
C PHE A 154 -3.19 9.60 5.25
N GLU A 155 -4.14 10.13 5.99
CA GLU A 155 -4.66 11.47 5.71
C GLU A 155 -4.90 12.28 6.99
N ASP A 156 -4.65 13.57 6.88
CA ASP A 156 -5.00 14.58 7.90
C ASP A 156 -4.44 14.30 9.30
N GLY A 157 -3.23 13.72 9.40
CA GLY A 157 -2.56 13.51 10.69
C GLY A 157 -2.34 14.83 11.42
N MET A 158 -2.43 14.84 12.76
CA MET A 158 -2.27 16.08 13.53
C MET A 158 -0.81 16.55 13.54
N ASP A 159 0.12 15.72 13.98
CA ASP A 159 1.56 16.00 13.98
C ASP A 159 2.26 15.47 12.71
N GLY A 160 1.78 14.35 12.21
CA GLY A 160 2.25 13.70 11.00
C GLY A 160 1.37 12.50 10.61
N ASN A 161 1.73 11.87 9.50
CA ASN A 161 1.01 10.70 9.01
C ASN A 161 1.67 9.38 9.44
N LEU A 162 2.99 9.27 9.32
CA LEU A 162 3.74 8.03 9.59
C LEU A 162 5.15 8.34 10.08
N ASP A 163 5.43 8.07 11.32
CA ASP A 163 6.77 8.22 11.89
C ASP A 163 7.41 6.86 12.22
N ILE A 164 8.72 6.76 11.99
CA ILE A 164 9.53 5.56 12.26
C ILE A 164 10.76 5.98 13.05
N LYS A 165 10.95 5.42 14.26
CA LYS A 165 11.97 5.87 15.19
C LYS A 165 12.45 4.78 16.16
N ASN A 166 13.43 5.15 17.02
CA ASN A 166 13.93 4.35 18.13
C ASN A 166 14.43 2.96 17.70
N ALA A 167 15.44 2.93 16.83
CA ALA A 167 16.05 1.71 16.32
C ALA A 167 15.06 0.76 15.61
N SER A 168 13.93 1.26 15.14
CA SER A 168 13.05 0.50 14.26
C SER A 168 13.78 0.14 12.97
N ASP A 169 13.53 -1.07 12.40
CA ASP A 169 14.39 -1.61 11.35
C ASP A 169 13.69 -2.62 10.45
N LEU A 170 14.20 -2.82 9.22
CA LEU A 170 13.66 -3.76 8.24
C LEU A 170 12.18 -3.52 7.94
N ILE A 171 11.88 -2.30 7.47
CA ILE A 171 10.52 -1.85 7.25
C ILE A 171 10.29 -1.60 5.76
N SER A 172 9.13 -1.98 5.25
CA SER A 172 8.66 -1.59 3.92
C SER A 172 7.30 -0.92 3.99
N VAL A 173 7.16 0.16 3.24
CA VAL A 173 5.91 0.87 3.00
C VAL A 173 5.66 0.82 1.50
N THR A 174 4.62 0.12 1.08
CA THR A 174 4.35 -0.12 -0.33
C THR A 174 2.94 0.30 -0.70
N TRP A 175 2.77 0.79 -1.93
CA TRP A 175 1.46 1.17 -2.48
C TRP A 175 0.62 2.03 -1.52
N THR A 176 1.25 2.91 -0.76
CA THR A 176 0.62 3.70 0.29
C THR A 176 0.47 5.15 -0.14
N LYS A 177 -0.69 5.74 0.15
CA LYS A 177 -0.99 7.13 -0.19
C LYS A 177 -0.94 8.01 1.04
N PHE A 178 -0.31 9.18 0.91
CA PHE A 178 -0.23 10.23 1.91
C PHE A 178 -0.88 11.50 1.38
N GLN A 179 -1.79 12.10 2.15
CA GLN A 179 -2.48 13.33 1.74
C GLN A 179 -2.97 14.13 2.95
N TYR A 180 -3.29 15.41 2.69
CA TYR A 180 -4.02 16.26 3.61
C TYR A 180 -5.18 16.89 2.86
N LEU A 181 -6.39 16.56 3.27
CA LEU A 181 -7.64 17.03 2.66
C LEU A 181 -8.29 18.14 3.49
N LYS A 182 -8.03 18.17 4.80
CA LYS A 182 -8.46 19.21 5.72
C LYS A 182 -7.47 20.38 5.65
N PRO A 183 -7.94 21.62 5.81
CA PRO A 183 -7.05 22.78 5.96
C PRO A 183 -6.19 22.61 7.22
N ALA A 184 -4.99 23.20 7.18
CA ALA A 184 -4.15 23.30 8.39
C ALA A 184 -4.83 24.18 9.44
N ILE A 185 -4.64 23.84 10.71
CA ILE A 185 -5.13 24.62 11.86
C ILE A 185 -3.97 25.47 12.35
N PRO A 186 -4.00 26.80 12.20
CA PRO A 186 -2.91 27.68 12.64
C PRO A 186 -2.93 27.88 14.16
N GLY A 187 -1.83 28.47 14.70
CA GLY A 187 -1.75 28.88 16.10
C GLY A 187 -1.40 27.77 17.08
N GLY A 188 -0.89 26.65 16.60
CA GLY A 188 -0.35 25.62 17.49
C GLY A 188 0.92 26.06 18.23
N PRO A 189 1.18 25.56 19.44
CA PRO A 189 2.33 25.94 20.27
C PRO A 189 3.69 25.54 19.68
N GLY A 190 3.75 24.61 18.73
CA GLY A 190 4.96 24.22 18.02
C GLY A 190 5.45 25.26 17.01
N GLY A 191 4.62 26.27 16.70
CA GLY A 191 5.01 27.47 15.94
C GLY A 191 4.77 27.41 14.44
N SER A 192 4.40 26.27 13.86
CA SER A 192 4.01 26.17 12.45
C SER A 192 2.53 26.45 12.26
N ASN A 193 2.19 27.36 11.35
CA ASN A 193 0.80 27.60 10.96
C ASN A 193 0.30 26.62 9.89
N ASP A 194 1.17 25.77 9.33
CA ASP A 194 0.82 24.76 8.35
C ASP A 194 1.68 23.50 8.59
N HIS A 195 1.28 22.68 9.53
CA HIS A 195 1.97 21.45 9.94
C HIS A 195 1.53 20.20 9.15
N ARG A 196 1.14 20.36 7.89
CA ARG A 196 0.77 19.22 7.02
C ARG A 196 2.01 18.45 6.56
N PHE A 197 2.70 17.83 7.52
CA PHE A 197 3.92 17.07 7.34
C PHE A 197 3.62 15.58 7.24
N SER A 198 4.33 14.86 6.36
CA SER A 198 3.98 13.44 6.09
C SER A 198 4.69 12.48 7.05
N SER A 199 6.03 12.34 6.92
CA SER A 199 6.73 11.24 7.55
C SER A 199 8.12 11.64 8.05
N LEU A 200 8.41 11.34 9.31
CA LEU A 200 9.72 11.54 9.92
C LEU A 200 10.36 10.20 10.29
N PHE A 201 11.58 9.94 9.76
CA PHE A 201 12.37 8.78 10.10
C PHE A 201 13.59 9.23 10.90
N GLY A 202 13.69 8.79 12.17
CA GLY A 202 14.64 9.28 13.15
C GLY A 202 14.19 10.58 13.82
N SER A 203 13.98 10.56 15.14
CA SER A 203 13.36 11.64 15.90
C SER A 203 14.25 12.88 16.07
N GLY A 204 15.56 12.72 16.22
CA GLY A 204 16.51 13.80 16.44
C GLY A 204 17.91 13.45 15.95
N ASP A 205 18.78 14.44 15.85
CA ASP A 205 20.19 14.23 15.47
C ASP A 205 20.99 13.55 16.57
N ASP A 206 20.50 13.61 17.79
CA ASP A 206 21.03 12.99 19.01
C ASP A 206 20.46 11.57 19.27
N ALA A 207 19.52 11.11 18.44
CA ALA A 207 18.92 9.78 18.54
C ALA A 207 19.90 8.67 18.08
N THR A 208 21.04 8.53 18.75
CA THR A 208 22.14 7.63 18.36
C THR A 208 21.77 6.15 18.30
N GLN A 209 20.69 5.73 18.97
CA GLN A 209 20.12 4.37 18.86
C GLN A 209 19.64 4.06 17.45
N ASP A 210 19.42 5.06 16.61
CA ASP A 210 19.00 4.90 15.21
C ASP A 210 20.20 4.64 14.27
N ASP A 211 21.44 4.82 14.73
CA ASP A 211 22.63 4.59 13.91
C ASP A 211 22.74 3.10 13.53
N GLY A 212 22.88 2.82 12.23
CA GLY A 212 22.87 1.46 11.69
C GLY A 212 21.50 0.77 11.64
N LYS A 213 20.43 1.49 12.02
CA LYS A 213 19.04 1.07 11.96
C LYS A 213 18.27 1.87 10.91
N LEU A 214 16.95 1.88 11.01
CA LEU A 214 16.06 2.60 10.09
C LEU A 214 16.29 2.21 8.62
N ARG A 215 16.47 0.89 8.37
CA ARG A 215 16.50 0.34 7.03
C ARG A 215 15.07 0.25 6.51
N ILE A 216 14.73 1.17 5.61
CA ILE A 216 13.34 1.38 5.18
C ILE A 216 13.26 1.40 3.65
N THR A 217 12.25 0.75 3.08
CA THR A 217 11.87 0.88 1.67
C THR A 217 10.53 1.57 1.57
N MET A 218 10.43 2.59 0.72
CA MET A 218 9.17 3.16 0.27
C MET A 218 9.04 2.92 -1.23
N GLN A 219 8.05 2.13 -1.64
CA GLN A 219 7.89 1.73 -3.03
C GLN A 219 6.45 1.88 -3.49
N TYR A 220 6.26 2.48 -4.67
CA TYR A 220 4.93 2.77 -5.25
C TYR A 220 4.04 3.62 -4.35
N CYS A 221 4.63 4.45 -3.48
CA CYS A 221 3.90 5.36 -2.64
C CYS A 221 3.52 6.64 -3.39
N TRP A 222 2.46 7.29 -2.92
CA TRP A 222 1.95 8.53 -3.52
C TRP A 222 1.83 9.62 -2.47
N TRP A 223 2.60 10.70 -2.60
CA TRP A 223 2.37 11.94 -1.87
C TRP A 223 1.51 12.86 -2.71
N GLY A 224 0.22 12.91 -2.35
CA GLY A 224 -0.83 13.62 -3.05
C GLY A 224 -1.14 15.01 -2.45
N ALA A 225 -2.39 15.42 -2.58
CA ALA A 225 -2.85 16.75 -2.21
C ALA A 225 -2.49 17.15 -0.78
N GLY A 226 -2.09 18.39 -0.58
CA GLY A 226 -1.97 19.05 0.71
C GLY A 226 -0.72 18.75 1.52
N VAL A 227 0.08 17.75 1.17
CA VAL A 227 1.33 17.47 1.90
C VAL A 227 2.34 18.59 1.68
N ARG A 228 2.85 19.18 2.76
CA ARG A 228 3.78 20.32 2.68
C ARG A 228 5.24 19.92 2.73
N GLU A 229 5.58 18.96 3.60
CA GLU A 229 6.95 18.56 3.89
C GLU A 229 7.06 17.08 4.30
N ARG A 230 8.30 16.59 4.46
CA ARG A 230 8.64 15.27 5.00
C ARG A 230 8.06 14.11 4.17
N MET A 231 8.48 14.03 2.89
CA MET A 231 8.03 12.98 1.97
C MET A 231 9.14 11.94 1.62
N PRO A 232 9.88 11.34 2.53
CA PRO A 232 10.02 11.62 3.96
C PRO A 232 11.17 12.61 4.29
N ARG A 233 11.27 13.04 5.57
CA ARG A 233 12.49 13.58 6.18
C ARG A 233 13.20 12.46 6.93
N VAL A 234 14.51 12.25 6.66
CA VAL A 234 15.27 11.13 7.19
C VAL A 234 16.48 11.60 7.98
N ARG A 235 16.71 10.98 9.13
CA ARG A 235 17.96 11.00 9.88
C ARG A 235 18.46 9.57 10.06
N PHE A 236 19.77 9.37 10.07
CA PHE A 236 20.48 8.08 10.18
C PHE A 236 20.15 7.10 9.04
N GLY A 237 19.00 6.56 8.89
CA GLY A 237 18.52 5.45 8.10
C GLY A 237 19.11 5.22 6.70
N LYS A 238 19.12 3.93 6.29
CA LYS A 238 19.30 3.50 4.89
C LYS A 238 17.94 3.37 4.23
N VAL A 239 17.54 4.41 3.48
CA VAL A 239 16.19 4.49 2.93
C VAL A 239 16.20 4.37 1.41
N HIS A 240 15.51 3.37 0.87
CA HIS A 240 15.28 3.20 -0.56
C HIS A 240 13.92 3.78 -0.95
N LEU A 241 13.94 4.82 -1.76
CA LEU A 241 12.75 5.47 -2.32
C LEU A 241 12.64 5.06 -3.78
N LEU A 242 11.77 4.07 -4.09
CA LEU A 242 11.70 3.39 -5.39
C LEU A 242 10.34 3.56 -6.05
N ASN A 243 10.31 4.05 -7.30
CA ASN A 243 9.11 4.16 -8.11
C ASN A 243 7.92 4.85 -7.41
N ASN A 244 8.16 5.89 -6.64
CA ASN A 244 7.13 6.67 -5.96
C ASN A 244 6.66 7.85 -6.81
N TYR A 245 5.45 8.35 -6.53
CA TYR A 245 4.86 9.51 -7.19
C TYR A 245 4.67 10.67 -6.20
N PHE A 246 5.23 11.81 -6.53
CA PHE A 246 5.17 13.05 -5.75
C PHE A 246 4.42 14.11 -6.56
N SER A 247 3.23 14.52 -6.10
CA SER A 247 2.37 15.47 -6.82
C SER A 247 1.68 16.48 -5.92
N SER A 248 2.20 16.69 -4.71
CA SER A 248 1.64 17.67 -3.79
C SER A 248 2.03 19.11 -4.21
N ALA A 249 1.15 19.77 -4.92
CA ALA A 249 1.32 21.17 -5.27
C ALA A 249 1.42 22.05 -4.02
N ASN A 250 2.20 23.15 -4.10
CA ASN A 250 2.45 24.08 -3.00
C ASN A 250 3.23 23.50 -1.81
N ASN A 251 3.93 22.39 -1.98
CA ASN A 251 4.83 21.85 -0.98
C ASN A 251 6.06 22.76 -0.76
N ASN A 252 6.76 22.59 0.35
CA ASN A 252 8.03 23.28 0.63
C ASN A 252 9.23 22.46 0.13
N TYR A 253 9.22 21.15 0.37
CA TYR A 253 10.16 20.16 -0.15
C TYR A 253 9.53 18.76 -0.12
N CYS A 254 10.07 17.82 -0.92
CA CYS A 254 9.64 16.43 -0.88
C CYS A 254 10.55 15.60 0.05
N ILE A 255 11.65 15.08 -0.46
CA ILE A 255 12.60 14.25 0.28
C ILE A 255 13.61 15.18 0.97
N TYR A 256 13.94 14.88 2.25
CA TYR A 256 14.97 15.58 2.98
C TYR A 256 16.00 14.61 3.58
N ALA A 257 17.21 14.64 3.03
CA ALA A 257 18.35 13.94 3.59
C ALA A 257 18.96 14.75 4.74
N GLY A 258 18.61 14.38 5.96
CA GLY A 258 19.11 14.99 7.20
C GLY A 258 20.35 14.25 7.76
N TYR A 259 20.59 14.43 9.04
CA TYR A 259 21.78 13.95 9.73
C TYR A 259 22.06 12.45 9.50
N LYS A 260 23.26 12.11 8.97
CA LYS A 260 23.69 10.75 8.65
C LYS A 260 22.77 9.93 7.73
N ALA A 261 21.78 10.54 7.06
CA ALA A 261 20.90 9.83 6.15
C ALA A 261 21.66 9.26 4.95
N ASP A 262 21.34 8.01 4.57
CA ASP A 262 21.88 7.32 3.40
C ASP A 262 20.71 6.90 2.51
N LEU A 263 20.45 7.68 1.45
CA LEU A 263 19.26 7.57 0.62
C LEU A 263 19.59 7.08 -0.79
N LEU A 264 18.92 6.03 -1.24
CA LEU A 264 18.83 5.67 -2.65
C LEU A 264 17.47 6.13 -3.19
N ILE A 265 17.46 7.13 -4.08
CA ILE A 265 16.28 7.76 -4.65
C ILE A 265 16.23 7.36 -6.12
N GLU A 266 15.43 6.31 -6.44
CA GLU A 266 15.51 5.64 -7.73
C GLU A 266 14.16 5.55 -8.43
N GLY A 267 14.12 5.94 -9.70
CA GLY A 267 12.95 5.72 -10.58
C GLY A 267 11.67 6.43 -10.14
N ASN A 268 11.75 7.51 -9.36
CA ASN A 268 10.58 8.23 -8.87
C ASN A 268 10.07 9.27 -9.87
N TYR A 269 8.78 9.57 -9.81
CA TYR A 269 8.11 10.57 -10.66
C TYR A 269 7.70 11.78 -9.80
N PHE A 270 8.31 12.94 -10.08
CA PHE A 270 8.01 14.22 -9.40
C PHE A 270 7.26 15.13 -10.36
N GLU A 271 6.11 15.64 -9.97
CA GLU A 271 5.27 16.50 -10.81
C GLU A 271 4.70 17.67 -10.02
N ASN A 272 4.88 18.90 -10.55
CA ASN A 272 4.34 20.13 -9.97
C ASN A 272 4.77 20.37 -8.51
N VAL A 273 5.96 19.95 -8.13
CA VAL A 273 6.48 20.06 -6.76
C VAL A 273 7.71 20.94 -6.69
N LYS A 274 7.96 21.46 -5.49
CA LYS A 274 9.12 22.29 -5.16
C LYS A 274 10.14 21.47 -4.36
N ASN A 275 11.45 21.70 -4.62
CA ASN A 275 12.56 21.05 -3.93
C ASN A 275 12.37 19.52 -3.82
N PRO A 276 12.32 18.79 -4.94
CA PRO A 276 12.21 17.32 -4.93
C PRO A 276 13.17 16.61 -3.97
N ILE A 277 14.44 17.05 -3.95
CA ILE A 277 15.50 16.47 -3.10
C ILE A 277 16.19 17.62 -2.35
N ARG A 278 15.98 17.69 -1.05
CA ARG A 278 16.64 18.65 -0.15
C ARG A 278 17.74 17.95 0.63
N LEU A 279 18.94 18.53 0.65
CA LEU A 279 20.11 18.01 1.33
C LEU A 279 20.49 18.91 2.51
N GLU A 280 20.74 18.32 3.68
CA GLU A 280 21.33 19.04 4.82
C GLU A 280 22.85 19.08 4.63
N SER A 281 23.35 20.23 4.21
CA SER A 281 24.76 20.40 3.80
C SER A 281 25.76 19.87 4.84
N GLY A 282 26.64 18.96 4.39
CA GLY A 282 27.73 18.38 5.22
C GLY A 282 27.26 17.44 6.34
N ARG A 283 25.95 17.06 6.39
CA ARG A 283 25.44 16.29 7.52
C ARG A 283 24.84 14.94 7.15
N PHE A 284 24.46 14.71 5.89
CA PHE A 284 23.99 13.41 5.39
C PHE A 284 25.16 12.52 4.91
N THR A 285 24.96 11.23 4.83
CA THR A 285 25.94 10.26 4.31
C THR A 285 25.90 10.23 2.78
N ALA A 286 24.74 9.96 2.21
CA ALA A 286 24.50 9.98 0.77
C ALA A 286 23.02 10.26 0.48
N ALA A 287 22.75 10.83 -0.70
CA ALA A 287 21.41 10.95 -1.28
C ALA A 287 21.56 10.75 -2.79
N GLN A 288 21.74 9.50 -3.22
CA GLN A 288 21.95 9.18 -4.63
C GLN A 288 20.64 9.25 -5.40
N SER A 289 20.62 10.07 -6.46
CA SER A 289 19.46 10.25 -7.34
C SER A 289 19.71 9.50 -8.66
N VAL A 290 18.87 8.51 -8.99
CA VAL A 290 19.02 7.63 -10.17
C VAL A 290 17.69 7.52 -10.91
N ASP A 291 17.70 7.72 -12.21
CA ASP A 291 16.55 7.49 -13.12
C ASP A 291 15.24 8.18 -12.68
N ASN A 292 15.31 9.28 -11.92
CA ASN A 292 14.12 10.02 -11.51
C ASN A 292 13.62 10.94 -12.63
N PHE A 293 12.30 11.11 -12.75
CA PHE A 293 11.66 12.00 -13.70
C PHE A 293 11.09 13.25 -13.00
N PHE A 294 11.37 14.41 -13.57
CA PHE A 294 11.00 15.72 -13.01
C PHE A 294 10.16 16.50 -14.00
N ALA A 295 8.85 16.62 -13.78
CA ALA A 295 7.90 17.35 -14.59
C ALA A 295 7.45 18.61 -13.88
N ASN A 296 7.75 19.78 -14.45
CA ASN A 296 7.32 21.08 -13.91
C ASN A 296 7.68 21.24 -12.42
N VAL A 297 8.92 20.96 -12.05
CA VAL A 297 9.44 21.10 -10.70
C VAL A 297 10.27 22.37 -10.54
N SER A 298 10.44 22.85 -9.33
CA SER A 298 11.32 23.99 -9.00
C SER A 298 12.24 23.66 -7.83
N GLY A 299 13.37 24.36 -7.74
CA GLY A 299 14.35 24.18 -6.66
C GLY A 299 15.26 22.98 -6.88
N THR A 300 15.63 22.30 -5.80
CA THR A 300 16.71 21.29 -5.79
C THR A 300 16.25 19.91 -6.24
N THR A 301 16.89 19.37 -7.28
CA THR A 301 16.64 18.01 -7.84
C THR A 301 17.84 17.09 -7.75
N ALA A 302 19.03 17.67 -7.55
CA ALA A 302 20.28 16.91 -7.55
C ALA A 302 20.49 16.13 -6.26
N GLY A 303 20.91 14.86 -6.40
CA GLY A 303 21.44 14.07 -5.31
C GLY A 303 22.94 14.35 -5.09
N SER A 304 23.54 13.68 -4.09
CA SER A 304 24.97 13.73 -3.79
C SER A 304 25.44 12.44 -3.12
N GLY A 305 26.64 11.99 -3.46
CA GLY A 305 27.26 10.78 -2.92
C GLY A 305 26.74 9.49 -3.57
N THR A 306 27.31 8.37 -3.12
CA THR A 306 26.90 7.01 -3.54
C THR A 306 26.22 6.33 -2.36
N ALA A 307 24.97 5.97 -2.52
CA ALA A 307 24.16 5.32 -1.49
C ALA A 307 24.50 3.82 -1.37
N PHE A 308 23.97 3.21 -0.32
CA PHE A 308 24.04 1.76 -0.12
C PHE A 308 23.45 0.98 -1.30
N VAL A 309 23.90 -0.26 -1.46
CA VAL A 309 23.30 -1.21 -2.42
C VAL A 309 22.24 -2.04 -1.69
N PRO A 310 20.98 -2.08 -2.16
CA PRO A 310 19.95 -2.92 -1.58
C PRO A 310 20.34 -4.41 -1.60
N PRO A 311 20.20 -5.16 -0.48
CA PRO A 311 20.52 -6.59 -0.45
C PRO A 311 19.40 -7.48 -1.02
N TYR A 312 18.25 -6.91 -1.32
CA TYR A 312 17.06 -7.60 -1.83
C TYR A 312 16.90 -7.38 -3.34
N THR A 313 16.07 -8.22 -3.97
CA THR A 313 15.73 -8.05 -5.39
C THR A 313 14.94 -6.77 -5.59
N VAL A 314 15.44 -5.90 -6.45
CA VAL A 314 14.79 -4.63 -6.81
C VAL A 314 13.93 -4.86 -8.05
N ASN A 315 12.61 -4.89 -7.86
CA ASN A 315 11.65 -4.94 -8.94
C ASN A 315 11.16 -3.52 -9.22
N LYS A 316 11.62 -2.91 -10.31
CA LYS A 316 11.22 -1.56 -10.72
C LYS A 316 10.50 -1.57 -12.06
N ILE A 317 9.55 -0.66 -12.21
CA ILE A 317 8.92 -0.33 -13.50
C ILE A 317 9.62 0.87 -14.12
N PRO A 318 9.52 1.06 -15.46
CA PRO A 318 10.01 2.26 -16.12
C PRO A 318 9.43 3.53 -15.48
N THR A 319 10.26 4.55 -15.28
CA THR A 319 9.85 5.77 -14.54
C THR A 319 8.66 6.49 -15.17
N GLN A 320 8.53 6.46 -16.50
CA GLN A 320 7.40 7.04 -17.23
C GLN A 320 6.05 6.37 -16.89
N ASP A 321 6.06 5.10 -16.44
CA ASP A 321 4.85 4.35 -16.11
C ASP A 321 4.44 4.53 -14.64
N VAL A 322 5.34 5.05 -13.80
CA VAL A 322 5.15 5.19 -12.34
C VAL A 322 3.90 5.97 -11.99
N LYS A 323 3.71 7.15 -12.60
CA LYS A 323 2.52 7.98 -12.33
C LYS A 323 1.23 7.20 -12.53
N GLN A 324 1.09 6.51 -13.67
CA GLN A 324 -0.13 5.77 -13.98
C GLN A 324 -0.32 4.58 -13.03
N ALA A 325 0.75 3.82 -12.78
CA ALA A 325 0.72 2.66 -11.89
C ALA A 325 0.34 3.05 -10.46
N VAL A 326 1.03 4.06 -9.92
CA VAL A 326 0.83 4.53 -8.54
C VAL A 326 -0.55 5.15 -8.35
N MET A 327 -1.02 5.98 -9.29
CA MET A 327 -2.38 6.55 -9.22
C MET A 327 -3.47 5.48 -9.26
N ALA A 328 -3.22 4.36 -9.92
CA ALA A 328 -4.19 3.26 -10.00
C ALA A 328 -4.18 2.33 -8.77
N GLY A 329 -3.02 2.17 -8.11
CA GLY A 329 -2.83 1.16 -7.07
C GLY A 329 -2.61 1.68 -5.66
N ALA A 330 -2.07 2.89 -5.47
CA ALA A 330 -1.71 3.37 -4.15
C ALA A 330 -2.92 3.79 -3.30
N GLY A 331 -2.90 3.40 -2.03
CA GLY A 331 -3.94 3.68 -1.04
C GLY A 331 -4.75 2.44 -0.65
N ALA A 332 -5.70 2.63 0.25
CA ALA A 332 -6.62 1.59 0.73
C ALA A 332 -7.70 1.31 -0.33
N VAL A 333 -7.32 0.66 -1.43
CA VAL A 333 -8.14 0.45 -2.62
C VAL A 333 -8.43 -1.02 -2.93
N LEU A 334 -7.97 -1.94 -2.09
CA LEU A 334 -8.19 -3.37 -2.27
C LEU A 334 -9.61 -3.75 -1.88
N LEU A 335 -10.24 -4.64 -2.64
CA LEU A 335 -11.60 -5.09 -2.38
C LEU A 335 -11.63 -6.30 -1.46
N GLN A 336 -10.58 -7.12 -1.52
CA GLN A 336 -10.40 -8.30 -0.67
C GLN A 336 -9.02 -8.25 -0.01
N PRO A 337 -8.86 -8.82 1.20
CA PRO A 337 -7.56 -8.85 1.89
C PRO A 337 -6.42 -9.51 1.10
N THR A 338 -6.78 -10.40 0.18
CA THR A 338 -5.83 -11.17 -0.65
C THR A 338 -5.53 -10.51 -2.01
N ASP A 339 -6.18 -9.39 -2.33
CA ASP A 339 -5.92 -8.72 -3.60
C ASP A 339 -4.50 -8.17 -3.63
N CYS A 340 -3.78 -8.52 -4.68
CA CYS A 340 -2.50 -7.96 -5.02
C CYS A 340 -2.68 -7.18 -6.32
N LEU A 341 -2.80 -5.86 -6.24
CA LEU A 341 -2.85 -5.02 -7.42
C LEU A 341 -1.45 -4.94 -8.05
N PHE A 342 -1.05 -5.97 -8.77
CA PHE A 342 0.08 -5.90 -9.67
C PHE A 342 -0.37 -5.25 -10.98
N LEU A 343 -0.07 -3.98 -11.15
CA LEU A 343 0.02 -3.40 -12.48
C LEU A 343 1.41 -3.75 -13.02
N ALA A 344 1.64 -5.04 -13.29
CA ALA A 344 2.83 -5.46 -13.98
C ALA A 344 2.73 -4.99 -15.43
N THR A 345 3.41 -3.90 -15.75
CA THR A 345 3.81 -3.58 -17.15
C THR A 345 5.15 -4.22 -17.49
N GLY A 346 5.63 -5.19 -16.71
CA GLY A 346 6.83 -5.98 -16.98
C GLY A 346 6.47 -7.29 -17.69
N GLU A 347 7.25 -7.67 -18.68
CA GLU A 347 7.13 -8.93 -19.42
C GLU A 347 6.91 -10.11 -18.47
N VAL A 348 5.70 -10.67 -18.49
CA VAL A 348 5.42 -11.95 -17.86
C VAL A 348 6.10 -13.02 -18.69
N ASP A 349 6.96 -13.81 -18.07
CA ASP A 349 7.59 -15.00 -18.63
C ASP A 349 6.55 -15.80 -19.43
N SER A 350 6.84 -16.04 -20.72
CA SER A 350 5.92 -16.45 -21.77
C SER A 350 5.33 -17.87 -21.64
N LYS A 351 5.18 -18.41 -20.44
CA LYS A 351 4.64 -19.77 -20.19
C LYS A 351 3.25 -19.86 -19.57
N VAL A 352 2.65 -18.74 -19.12
CA VAL A 352 1.23 -18.73 -18.70
C VAL A 352 0.40 -17.97 -19.71
N LYS A 353 -0.07 -18.68 -20.75
CA LYS A 353 -1.07 -18.16 -21.67
C LYS A 353 -2.41 -17.99 -20.95
N SER A 354 -2.91 -16.77 -21.00
CA SER A 354 -4.31 -16.31 -20.92
C SER A 354 -4.75 -15.60 -19.65
N GLU A 355 -4.49 -14.30 -19.59
CA GLU A 355 -5.32 -13.41 -18.79
C GLU A 355 -6.17 -12.53 -19.72
N ALA A 356 -7.44 -12.33 -19.32
CA ALA A 356 -8.32 -11.39 -20.00
C ALA A 356 -7.78 -9.97 -19.82
N LYS A 357 -7.60 -9.19 -20.90
CA LYS A 357 -7.06 -7.82 -20.85
C LYS A 357 -8.00 -6.83 -21.51
N PHE A 358 -8.49 -5.85 -20.74
CA PHE A 358 -9.32 -4.75 -21.25
C PHE A 358 -8.49 -3.54 -21.68
N TYR A 359 -8.85 -2.96 -22.83
CA TYR A 359 -8.25 -1.74 -23.34
C TYR A 359 -9.22 -0.94 -24.23
N PRO A 360 -9.09 0.41 -24.31
CA PRO A 360 -8.25 1.23 -23.48
C PRO A 360 -8.69 1.21 -22.01
N ASN A 361 -7.77 1.48 -21.11
CA ASN A 361 -8.07 1.72 -19.70
C ASN A 361 -7.21 2.92 -19.21
N PRO A 362 -7.83 4.07 -18.90
CA PRO A 362 -9.26 4.37 -18.83
C PRO A 362 -10.02 4.32 -20.15
N ALA A 363 -11.33 4.01 -20.08
CA ALA A 363 -12.26 3.95 -21.19
C ALA A 363 -13.43 4.93 -21.00
N SER A 364 -14.02 5.44 -22.10
CA SER A 364 -15.13 6.40 -22.04
C SER A 364 -16.45 5.84 -22.56
N GLU A 365 -16.52 5.32 -23.76
CA GLU A 365 -17.75 4.83 -24.39
C GLU A 365 -17.71 3.36 -24.75
N LYS A 366 -16.53 2.90 -25.18
CA LYS A 366 -16.29 1.54 -25.64
C LYS A 366 -15.00 1.01 -25.09
N ILE A 367 -14.95 -0.31 -24.88
CA ILE A 367 -13.78 -1.04 -24.43
C ILE A 367 -13.61 -2.31 -25.27
N SER A 368 -12.41 -2.82 -25.38
CA SER A 368 -12.09 -4.08 -26.03
C SER A 368 -11.49 -5.06 -25.04
N LEU A 369 -11.71 -6.36 -25.28
CA LEU A 369 -11.16 -7.45 -24.46
C LEU A 369 -10.25 -8.32 -25.34
N LYS A 370 -9.02 -8.56 -24.90
CA LYS A 370 -8.19 -9.68 -25.36
C LYS A 370 -8.31 -10.83 -24.37
N VAL A 371 -8.59 -12.02 -24.86
CA VAL A 371 -8.75 -13.22 -24.02
C VAL A 371 -8.39 -14.47 -24.81
N PHE A 372 -7.73 -15.42 -24.15
CA PHE A 372 -7.38 -16.71 -24.74
C PHE A 372 -8.41 -17.78 -24.34
N SER A 373 -8.75 -18.68 -25.27
CA SER A 373 -9.59 -19.85 -25.00
C SER A 373 -8.88 -21.13 -25.41
N ASN A 374 -9.00 -22.17 -24.58
CA ASN A 374 -8.51 -23.51 -24.94
C ASN A 374 -9.49 -24.26 -25.86
N GLU A 375 -10.73 -23.81 -26.00
CA GLU A 375 -11.83 -24.47 -26.66
C GLU A 375 -12.47 -23.60 -27.73
N ASN A 376 -13.03 -24.23 -28.76
CA ASN A 376 -13.91 -23.56 -29.72
C ASN A 376 -15.32 -23.43 -29.13
N ASN A 377 -15.99 -22.32 -29.47
CA ASN A 377 -17.33 -21.99 -29.01
C ASN A 377 -17.48 -21.91 -27.49
N ALA A 378 -16.39 -21.64 -26.76
CA ALA A 378 -16.45 -21.44 -25.32
C ALA A 378 -17.30 -20.20 -25.01
N PRO A 379 -18.37 -20.30 -24.20
CA PRO A 379 -19.19 -19.14 -23.84
C PRO A 379 -18.35 -18.16 -23.01
N VAL A 380 -18.57 -16.86 -23.26
CA VAL A 380 -17.96 -15.77 -22.50
C VAL A 380 -19.01 -14.76 -22.07
N GLN A 381 -19.00 -14.37 -20.81
CA GLN A 381 -19.81 -13.32 -20.26
C GLN A 381 -18.94 -12.30 -19.54
N ILE A 382 -19.21 -11.00 -19.77
CA ILE A 382 -18.57 -9.90 -19.06
C ILE A 382 -19.60 -9.22 -18.19
N THR A 383 -19.38 -9.27 -16.86
CA THR A 383 -20.21 -8.63 -15.85
C THR A 383 -19.45 -7.45 -15.26
N VAL A 384 -20.13 -6.34 -15.00
CA VAL A 384 -19.54 -5.16 -14.39
C VAL A 384 -20.15 -4.92 -13.01
N THR A 385 -19.27 -4.65 -12.06
CA THR A 385 -19.62 -4.32 -10.68
C THR A 385 -18.90 -3.01 -10.32
N ASP A 386 -19.54 -2.12 -9.58
CA ASP A 386 -18.86 -0.93 -9.06
C ASP A 386 -17.92 -1.28 -7.88
N PHE A 387 -17.17 -0.30 -7.42
CA PHE A 387 -16.23 -0.47 -6.32
C PHE A 387 -16.90 -0.78 -4.97
N THR A 388 -18.24 -0.60 -4.84
CA THR A 388 -19.00 -0.95 -3.64
C THR A 388 -19.51 -2.38 -3.64
N GLY A 389 -19.27 -3.13 -4.75
CA GLY A 389 -19.81 -4.48 -4.94
C GLY A 389 -21.19 -4.52 -5.60
N LYS A 390 -21.77 -3.36 -5.94
CA LYS A 390 -23.07 -3.27 -6.62
C LYS A 390 -22.91 -3.66 -8.09
N LYS A 391 -23.65 -4.68 -8.52
CA LYS A 391 -23.66 -5.12 -9.91
C LYS A 391 -24.33 -4.07 -10.80
N GLU A 392 -23.61 -3.56 -11.81
CA GLU A 392 -24.12 -2.62 -12.81
C GLU A 392 -24.71 -3.31 -14.04
N GLY A 393 -24.31 -4.54 -14.31
CA GLY A 393 -24.93 -5.33 -15.36
C GLY A 393 -23.97 -6.24 -16.12
N VAL A 394 -24.50 -6.87 -17.17
CA VAL A 394 -23.73 -7.64 -18.14
C VAL A 394 -23.52 -6.78 -19.39
N VAL A 395 -22.27 -6.49 -19.72
CA VAL A 395 -21.93 -5.62 -20.88
C VAL A 395 -21.62 -6.41 -22.15
N TYR A 396 -21.38 -7.72 -22.03
CA TYR A 396 -21.14 -8.58 -23.19
C TYR A 396 -21.50 -10.04 -22.90
N ARG A 397 -22.03 -10.72 -23.93
CA ARG A 397 -22.16 -12.18 -24.00
C ARG A 397 -21.83 -12.65 -25.41
N GLY A 398 -21.11 -13.77 -25.52
CA GLY A 398 -20.69 -14.33 -26.81
C GLY A 398 -19.98 -15.66 -26.66
N THR A 399 -19.27 -16.06 -27.71
CA THR A 399 -18.44 -17.27 -27.73
C THR A 399 -17.04 -16.96 -28.22
N LEU A 400 -16.06 -17.70 -27.72
CA LEU A 400 -14.65 -17.60 -28.07
C LEU A 400 -14.24 -18.75 -29.00
N LYS A 401 -13.29 -18.49 -29.90
CA LYS A 401 -12.61 -19.53 -30.67
C LYS A 401 -11.39 -20.01 -29.89
N LYS A 402 -10.94 -21.22 -30.17
CA LYS A 402 -9.67 -21.71 -29.62
C LYS A 402 -8.51 -20.82 -30.04
N GLY A 403 -7.68 -20.41 -29.07
CA GLY A 403 -6.57 -19.47 -29.27
C GLY A 403 -6.89 -18.06 -28.77
N ASP A 404 -6.15 -17.07 -29.30
CA ASP A 404 -6.30 -15.66 -28.93
C ASP A 404 -7.55 -15.06 -29.57
N ASN A 405 -8.36 -14.41 -28.74
CA ASN A 405 -9.58 -13.71 -29.15
C ASN A 405 -9.47 -12.23 -28.84
N THR A 406 -9.99 -11.40 -29.72
CA THR A 406 -10.17 -9.96 -29.50
C THR A 406 -11.65 -9.61 -29.69
N ILE A 407 -12.31 -9.18 -28.63
CA ILE A 407 -13.68 -8.68 -28.66
C ILE A 407 -13.61 -7.17 -28.61
N SER A 408 -13.97 -6.52 -29.71
CA SER A 408 -13.86 -5.07 -29.85
C SER A 408 -15.21 -4.38 -29.74
N GLY A 409 -15.23 -3.11 -29.29
CA GLY A 409 -16.39 -2.24 -29.33
C GLY A 409 -17.47 -2.56 -28.28
N ILE A 410 -17.14 -3.24 -27.17
CA ILE A 410 -18.05 -3.47 -26.04
C ILE A 410 -18.50 -2.11 -25.51
N SER A 411 -19.82 -1.85 -25.55
CA SER A 411 -20.38 -0.58 -25.08
C SER A 411 -20.37 -0.51 -23.55
N ILE A 412 -19.89 0.60 -23.02
CA ILE A 412 -19.88 0.91 -21.57
C ILE A 412 -20.57 2.25 -21.27
N LYS A 413 -21.32 2.80 -22.24
CA LYS A 413 -21.99 4.11 -22.12
C LYS A 413 -22.99 4.20 -20.96
N ASN A 414 -23.58 3.07 -20.58
CA ASN A 414 -24.60 3.02 -19.52
C ASN A 414 -23.99 2.76 -18.11
N LEU A 415 -22.68 2.63 -18.02
CA LEU A 415 -22.01 2.45 -16.72
C LEU A 415 -21.80 3.81 -16.05
N SER A 416 -21.93 3.85 -14.75
CA SER A 416 -21.57 5.05 -13.99
C SER A 416 -20.05 5.29 -14.05
N LYS A 417 -19.63 6.56 -14.00
CA LYS A 417 -18.20 6.93 -14.02
C LYS A 417 -17.49 6.43 -12.77
N GLY A 418 -16.19 6.19 -12.89
CA GLY A 418 -15.33 5.76 -11.79
C GLY A 418 -14.71 4.39 -11.99
N VAL A 419 -14.20 3.83 -10.91
CA VAL A 419 -13.56 2.51 -10.91
C VAL A 419 -14.60 1.41 -10.97
N LYS A 420 -14.44 0.48 -11.90
CA LYS A 420 -15.32 -0.67 -12.11
C LYS A 420 -14.51 -1.96 -12.14
N LEU A 421 -15.16 -3.05 -11.76
CA LEU A 421 -14.65 -4.41 -11.88
C LEU A 421 -15.36 -5.09 -13.04
N PHE A 422 -14.59 -5.48 -14.01
CA PHE A 422 -15.04 -6.25 -15.16
C PHE A 422 -14.66 -7.71 -14.94
N GLU A 423 -15.64 -8.53 -14.64
CA GLU A 423 -15.50 -9.98 -14.52
C GLU A 423 -15.73 -10.64 -15.88
N VAL A 424 -14.74 -11.36 -16.37
CA VAL A 424 -14.82 -12.21 -17.58
C VAL A 424 -15.00 -13.64 -17.13
N LYS A 425 -16.14 -14.22 -17.38
CA LYS A 425 -16.46 -15.61 -17.06
C LYS A 425 -16.54 -16.45 -18.31
N THR A 426 -15.79 -17.55 -18.36
CA THR A 426 -15.88 -18.63 -19.35
C THR A 426 -16.31 -19.92 -18.64
N ASN A 427 -16.46 -21.06 -19.38
CA ASN A 427 -16.88 -22.32 -18.74
C ASN A 427 -16.00 -22.71 -17.54
N ASP A 428 -14.68 -22.57 -17.65
CA ASP A 428 -13.73 -23.11 -16.71
C ASP A 428 -13.01 -22.06 -15.86
N LYS A 429 -13.18 -20.76 -16.19
CA LYS A 429 -12.39 -19.69 -15.56
C LYS A 429 -13.22 -18.43 -15.36
N SER A 430 -12.94 -17.75 -14.27
CA SER A 430 -13.35 -16.36 -14.06
C SER A 430 -12.10 -15.52 -13.83
N SER A 431 -12.02 -14.37 -14.50
CA SER A 431 -10.98 -13.37 -14.26
C SER A 431 -11.62 -12.01 -14.06
N VAL A 432 -11.07 -11.22 -13.14
CA VAL A 432 -11.58 -9.87 -12.84
C VAL A 432 -10.48 -8.87 -13.14
N GLN A 433 -10.84 -7.80 -13.86
CA GLN A 433 -9.95 -6.69 -14.13
C GLN A 433 -10.60 -5.36 -13.73
N LYS A 434 -9.80 -4.49 -13.12
CA LYS A 434 -10.18 -3.11 -12.81
C LYS A 434 -10.13 -2.26 -14.08
N VAL A 435 -11.22 -1.53 -14.35
CA VAL A 435 -11.33 -0.59 -15.45
C VAL A 435 -11.80 0.76 -14.90
N ILE A 436 -11.23 1.84 -15.40
CA ILE A 436 -11.65 3.21 -15.09
C ILE A 436 -12.57 3.69 -16.21
N VAL A 437 -13.83 3.95 -15.87
CA VAL A 437 -14.84 4.53 -16.76
C VAL A 437 -14.85 6.05 -16.57
N LYS A 438 -14.66 6.82 -17.66
CA LYS A 438 -14.56 8.29 -17.68
C LYS A 438 -15.90 8.96 -17.94
#